data_a9c53f4961c99357bb623e386a117385
#
_entry.id   a9c53f4961c99357bb623e386a117385
#
_cell.length_a   1.000
_cell.length_b   1.000
_cell.length_c   1.000
_cell.angle_alpha   90.00
_cell.angle_beta   90.00
_cell.angle_gamma   90.00
#
_symmetry.space_group_name_H-M   'P 1'
#
loop_
_entity.id
_entity.type
_entity.pdbx_description
1 polymer ?
#
loop_
_entity_poly.entity_id
_entity_poly.type
_entity_poly.pdbx_seq_one_letter_code
_entity_poly.pdbx_strand_id
1 'polypeptide(L)' 'MLQLQLAHESQVLEAGFPRQISMEFKAVALGDVALTLARTPVGSQVRITGFLAPQRQGSDRLVLHIQQLAQAH' A
#
# COMPACT_ATOMS: atom_id res chain seq x y z
N MET A 1 15.18 -1.08 6.31
CA MET A 1 13.82 -1.47 5.88
C MET A 1 12.80 -0.62 6.61
N LEU A 2 11.88 -0.04 5.87
CA LEU A 2 10.79 0.74 6.44
C LEU A 2 9.51 -0.09 6.42
N GLN A 3 8.87 -0.23 7.56
CA GLN A 3 7.56 -0.87 7.68
C GLN A 3 6.51 0.21 7.89
N LEU A 4 5.39 0.09 7.19
CA LEU A 4 4.32 1.06 7.29
C LEU A 4 2.97 0.40 7.08
N GLN A 5 1.93 1.13 7.43
CA GLN A 5 0.56 0.71 7.19
C GLN A 5 -0.06 1.65 6.17
N LEU A 6 -0.67 1.07 5.15
CA LEU A 6 -1.31 1.83 4.08
C LEU A 6 -2.83 1.68 4.18
N ALA A 7 -3.53 2.76 3.89
CA ALA A 7 -4.97 2.76 3.77
C ALA A 7 -5.34 2.93 2.30
N HIS A 8 -6.30 2.14 1.84
CA HIS A 8 -6.82 2.22 0.48
C HIS A 8 -8.33 2.36 0.52
N GLU A 9 -8.83 3.32 -0.25
CA GLU A 9 -10.26 3.50 -0.42
C GLU A 9 -10.59 3.55 -1.92
N SER A 10 -11.64 2.85 -2.30
CA SER A 10 -12.11 2.87 -3.68
C SER A 10 -13.61 2.67 -3.74
N GLN A 11 -14.21 3.09 -4.86
CA GLN A 11 -15.60 2.80 -5.16
C GLN A 11 -15.67 1.85 -6.33
N VAL A 12 -16.51 0.83 -6.19
CA VAL A 12 -16.76 -0.13 -7.25
C VAL A 12 -18.27 -0.23 -7.47
N LEU A 13 -18.67 -0.63 -8.67
CA LEU A 13 -20.06 -0.94 -8.96
C LEU A 13 -20.25 -2.44 -8.83
N GLU A 14 -21.15 -2.83 -7.95
CA GLU A 14 -21.51 -4.23 -7.75
C GLU A 14 -23.00 -4.39 -7.96
N ALA A 15 -23.37 -5.18 -8.96
CA ALA A 15 -24.78 -5.37 -9.38
C ALA A 15 -25.51 -4.04 -9.62
N GLY A 16 -24.79 -3.05 -10.16
CA GLY A 16 -25.35 -1.72 -10.44
C GLY A 16 -25.43 -0.77 -9.26
N PHE A 17 -25.01 -1.20 -8.07
CA PHE A 17 -25.00 -0.37 -6.88
C PHE A 17 -23.58 0.07 -6.53
N PRO A 18 -23.35 1.36 -6.19
CA PRO A 18 -22.05 1.81 -5.73
C PRO A 18 -21.72 1.16 -4.39
N ARG A 19 -20.51 0.69 -4.27
CA ARG A 19 -20.00 0.13 -3.04
C ARG A 19 -18.63 0.70 -2.74
N GLN A 20 -18.46 1.22 -1.53
CA GLN A 20 -17.18 1.74 -1.08
C GLN A 20 -16.37 0.62 -0.45
N ILE A 21 -15.13 0.49 -0.89
CA ILE A 21 -14.19 -0.46 -0.32
C ILE A 21 -13.12 0.32 0.42
N SER A 22 -12.92 -0.04 1.69
CA SER A 22 -11.90 0.54 2.53
C SER A 22 -11.09 -0.59 3.15
N MET A 23 -9.76 -0.52 3.04
CA MET A 23 -8.90 -1.55 3.60
C MET A 23 -7.58 -0.97 4.05
N GLU A 24 -6.98 -1.60 5.05
CA GLU A 24 -5.65 -1.29 5.54
C GLU A 24 -4.78 -2.53 5.39
N PHE A 25 -3.52 -2.31 5.05
CA PHE A 25 -2.59 -3.42 4.90
C PHE A 25 -1.17 -2.97 5.22
N LYS A 26 -0.35 -3.93 5.62
CA LYS A 26 1.04 -3.68 5.92
C LYS A 26 1.86 -3.64 4.64
N ALA A 27 2.86 -2.76 4.63
CA ALA A 27 3.78 -2.62 3.51
C ALA A 27 5.20 -2.48 4.02
N VAL A 28 6.15 -2.88 3.19
CA VAL A 28 7.57 -2.70 3.47
C VAL A 28 8.22 -2.02 2.28
N ALA A 29 9.23 -1.20 2.56
CA ALA A 29 10.02 -0.52 1.55
C ALA A 29 11.49 -0.66 1.88
N LEU A 30 12.32 -0.79 0.85
CA LEU A 30 13.75 -0.93 0.98
C LEU A 30 14.45 0.12 0.13
N GLY A 31 15.68 0.49 0.51
CA GLY A 31 16.54 1.37 -0.27
C GLY A 31 15.96 2.77 -0.44
N ASP A 32 16.06 3.30 -1.65
CA ASP A 32 15.64 4.67 -1.96
C ASP A 32 14.16 4.89 -1.76
N VAL A 33 13.35 3.87 -2.00
CA VAL A 33 11.90 3.96 -1.78
C VAL A 33 11.61 4.20 -0.30
N ALA A 34 12.35 3.51 0.58
CA ALA A 34 12.19 3.70 2.02
C ALA A 34 12.55 5.13 2.43
N LEU A 35 13.62 5.69 1.86
CA LEU A 35 14.01 7.06 2.14
C LEU A 35 12.95 8.05 1.67
N THR A 36 12.39 7.85 0.49
CA THR A 36 11.32 8.70 -0.04
C THR A 36 10.10 8.66 0.85
N LEU A 37 9.69 7.47 1.29
CA LEU A 37 8.53 7.32 2.15
C LEU A 37 8.75 7.97 3.51
N ALA A 38 9.95 7.86 4.06
CA ALA A 38 10.26 8.48 5.35
C ALA A 38 10.12 10.00 5.32
N ARG A 39 10.25 10.61 4.15
CA ARG A 39 10.09 12.05 3.95
C ARG A 39 8.68 12.45 3.55
N THR A 40 7.82 11.48 3.25
CA THR A 40 6.45 11.76 2.81
C THR A 40 5.57 11.99 4.03
N PRO A 41 4.85 13.11 4.10
CA PRO A 41 3.97 13.37 5.25
C PRO A 41 2.86 12.33 5.36
N VAL A 42 2.50 12.00 6.60
CA VAL A 42 1.37 11.13 6.88
C VAL A 42 0.09 11.76 6.33
N GLY A 43 -0.74 10.96 5.69
CA GLY A 43 -1.98 11.42 5.06
C GLY A 43 -1.83 11.84 3.62
N SER A 44 -0.60 11.85 3.08
CA SER A 44 -0.38 12.15 1.67
C SER A 44 -0.94 11.05 0.77
N GLN A 45 -1.47 11.44 -0.38
CA GLN A 45 -1.88 10.47 -1.40
C GLN A 45 -0.70 10.12 -2.26
N VAL A 46 -0.48 8.82 -2.45
CA VAL A 46 0.64 8.32 -3.22
C VAL A 46 0.17 7.21 -4.16
N ARG A 47 0.89 7.08 -5.26
CA ARG A 47 0.72 5.96 -6.18
C ARG A 47 1.86 4.98 -5.94
N ILE A 48 1.53 3.74 -5.63
CA ILE A 48 2.50 2.73 -5.24
C ILE A 48 2.43 1.58 -6.23
N THR A 49 3.60 1.13 -6.66
CA THR A 49 3.76 -0.07 -7.46
C THR A 49 4.59 -1.06 -6.67
N GLY A 50 4.11 -2.29 -6.60
CA GLY A 50 4.82 -3.32 -5.86
C GLY A 50 4.15 -4.67 -6.03
N PHE A 51 4.48 -5.59 -5.15
CA PHE A 51 3.91 -6.93 -5.18
C PHE A 51 3.56 -7.41 -3.78
N LEU A 52 2.57 -8.29 -3.71
CA LEU A 52 2.17 -8.91 -2.45
C LEU A 52 2.94 -10.22 -2.27
N ALA A 53 3.40 -10.44 -1.05
CA ALA A 53 4.07 -11.68 -0.69
C ALA A 53 3.69 -12.06 0.74
N PRO A 54 3.73 -13.36 1.09
CA PRO A 54 3.50 -13.76 2.47
C PRO A 54 4.50 -13.10 3.40
N GLN A 55 4.03 -12.71 4.59
CA GLN A 55 4.88 -12.10 5.60
C GLN A 55 6.03 -13.03 5.98
N ARG A 56 5.75 -14.32 6.02
CA ARG A 56 6.75 -15.36 6.21
C ARG A 56 6.24 -16.62 5.51
N GLN A 57 7.13 -17.55 5.27
CA GLN A 57 6.79 -18.80 4.60
C GLN A 57 5.67 -19.51 5.38
N GLY A 58 4.63 -19.91 4.66
CA GLY A 58 3.48 -20.59 5.25
C GLY A 58 2.47 -19.68 5.95
N SER A 59 2.69 -18.35 5.93
CA SER A 59 1.76 -17.40 6.52
C SER A 59 0.62 -17.07 5.57
N ASP A 60 -0.61 -16.90 6.11
CA ASP A 60 -1.75 -16.41 5.34
C ASP A 60 -1.73 -14.88 5.23
N ARG A 61 -0.86 -14.20 5.99
CA ARG A 61 -0.80 -12.74 5.98
C ARG A 61 0.07 -12.26 4.84
N LEU A 62 -0.46 -11.30 4.09
CA LEU A 62 0.25 -10.71 2.97
C LEU A 62 0.79 -9.34 3.34
N VAL A 63 1.97 -9.03 2.81
CA VAL A 63 2.63 -7.74 2.97
C VAL A 63 2.94 -7.22 1.57
N LEU A 64 2.65 -5.94 1.34
CA LEU A 64 3.00 -5.29 0.08
C LEU A 64 4.46 -4.88 0.11
N HIS A 65 5.22 -5.35 -0.87
CA HIS A 65 6.60 -4.93 -1.07
C HIS A 65 6.61 -3.80 -2.09
N ILE A 66 6.93 -2.59 -1.64
CA ILE A 66 6.87 -1.40 -2.47
C ILE A 66 8.12 -1.32 -3.33
N GLN A 67 7.94 -1.24 -4.65
CA GLN A 67 9.04 -1.11 -5.59
C GLN A 67 9.19 0.31 -6.12
N GLN A 68 8.08 1.01 -6.29
CA GLN A 68 8.08 2.37 -6.83
C GLN A 68 7.03 3.21 -6.11
N LEU A 69 7.32 4.48 -5.98
CA LEU A 69 6.46 5.44 -5.33
C LEU A 69 6.43 6.72 -6.14
N ALA A 70 5.22 7.26 -6.36
CA ALA A 70 5.03 8.56 -6.97
C ALA A 70 3.95 9.31 -6.20
N GLN A 71 4.08 10.63 -6.14
CA GLN A 71 3.04 11.44 -5.54
C GLN A 71 1.84 11.50 -6.47
N ALA A 72 0.65 11.32 -5.91
CA ALA A 72 -0.59 11.49 -6.64
C ALA A 72 -1.03 12.95 -6.56
N HIS A 73 -1.37 13.50 -7.71
CA HIS A 73 -1.84 14.89 -7.82
C HIS A 73 -3.34 14.95 -8.03
#